data_be6f98e6538905a466228b89d9fc1086
#
_entry.id   be6f98e6538905a466228b89d9fc1086
#
_cell.length_a   1.000
_cell.length_b   1.000
_cell.length_c   1.000
_cell.angle_alpha   90.00
_cell.angle_beta   90.00
_cell.angle_gamma   90.00
#
_symmetry.space_group_name_H-M   'P 1'
#
loop_
_entity.id
_entity.type
_entity.pdbx_description
1 polymer ?
#
loop_
_entity_poly.entity_id
_entity_poly.type
_entity_poly.pdbx_seq_one_letter_code
_entity_poly.pdbx_strand_id
1 'polypeptide(L)'
;MTGADDMTMPLPGGLDAGRTAALADLVAQIAGAAPLQSLPYLAPALLFANASVQDRLDMPHAAADQILVQEYQGITCLCAVIPGADLVATASAQHKASGAAYRFALADRDGNGIAQLDTALRLFPADDLAAVKPMRLRPDMLGDADWSDEISVPQSAIDTYLALSGDGNPIHSDARQAAALGLAAPVVPGLFLISMIQPICEAALPGTALASLKARFLAPLCADQAFRIALQQRGRAAGTDHHKLRAYAIGSDDRVLAIADLQVQS
;
A
#
# COMPACT_ATOMS: atom_id res chain seq x y z
N MET A 1 -29.47 -2.99 -6.67
CA MET A 1 -28.15 -2.50 -7.11
C MET A 1 -28.28 -1.01 -7.27
N THR A 2 -28.00 -0.24 -6.21
CA THR A 2 -27.90 1.21 -6.29
C THR A 2 -26.59 1.51 -7.02
N GLY A 3 -26.72 2.17 -8.20
CA GLY A 3 -25.55 2.58 -8.98
C GLY A 3 -24.64 3.45 -8.12
N ALA A 4 -23.35 3.16 -8.13
CA ALA A 4 -22.36 4.06 -7.57
C ALA A 4 -22.39 5.33 -8.45
N ASP A 5 -22.77 6.45 -7.86
CA ASP A 5 -22.60 7.73 -8.54
C ASP A 5 -21.11 8.03 -8.60
N ASP A 6 -20.56 8.04 -9.81
CA ASP A 6 -19.16 8.42 -10.03
C ASP A 6 -18.98 9.88 -9.63
N MET A 7 -18.08 10.13 -8.71
CA MET A 7 -17.78 11.46 -8.20
C MET A 7 -16.47 11.96 -8.79
N THR A 8 -16.53 13.04 -9.55
CA THR A 8 -15.35 13.67 -10.14
C THR A 8 -14.90 14.87 -9.31
N MET A 9 -13.60 14.97 -9.05
CA MET A 9 -13.01 16.03 -8.27
C MET A 9 -11.66 16.51 -8.85
N PRO A 10 -11.44 17.82 -8.94
CA PRO A 10 -10.14 18.34 -9.28
C PRO A 10 -9.18 18.16 -8.11
N LEU A 11 -7.92 17.85 -8.43
CA LEU A 11 -6.80 17.73 -7.51
C LEU A 11 -5.70 18.70 -7.94
N PRO A 12 -5.80 20.00 -7.57
CA PRO A 12 -4.79 20.99 -7.90
C PRO A 12 -3.44 20.58 -7.30
N GLY A 13 -2.37 20.66 -8.10
CA GLY A 13 -1.05 20.22 -7.71
C GLY A 13 -0.89 18.70 -7.57
N GLY A 14 -1.94 17.92 -7.77
CA GLY A 14 -1.94 16.46 -7.83
C GLY A 14 -1.13 15.80 -6.72
N LEU A 15 -0.09 15.06 -7.09
CA LEU A 15 0.89 14.52 -6.16
C LEU A 15 1.88 15.61 -5.74
N ASP A 16 1.85 16.00 -4.48
CA ASP A 16 2.82 16.95 -3.94
C ASP A 16 4.24 16.42 -4.08
N ALA A 17 5.11 17.19 -4.75
CA ALA A 17 6.47 16.77 -5.05
C ALA A 17 7.33 16.59 -3.79
N GLY A 18 7.14 17.46 -2.79
CA GLY A 18 7.87 17.38 -1.52
C GLY A 18 7.49 16.15 -0.72
N ARG A 19 6.17 15.87 -0.60
CA ARG A 19 5.67 14.66 0.08
C ARG A 19 6.11 13.39 -0.64
N THR A 20 6.11 13.41 -1.98
CA THR A 20 6.54 12.27 -2.78
C THR A 20 8.02 11.99 -2.60
N ALA A 21 8.87 13.02 -2.62
CA ALA A 21 10.30 12.88 -2.35
C ALA A 21 10.55 12.39 -0.91
N ALA A 22 9.87 12.97 0.09
CA ALA A 22 10.00 12.53 1.47
C ALA A 22 9.57 11.07 1.68
N LEU A 23 8.55 10.60 0.96
CA LEU A 23 8.17 9.18 0.98
C LEU A 23 9.28 8.30 0.36
N ALA A 24 9.88 8.73 -0.74
CA ALA A 24 10.98 8.00 -1.38
C ALA A 24 12.17 7.84 -0.41
N ASP A 25 12.56 8.94 0.24
CA ASP A 25 13.66 8.96 1.21
C ASP A 25 13.37 8.06 2.41
N LEU A 26 12.14 8.13 2.95
CA LEU A 26 11.71 7.31 4.08
C LEU A 26 11.74 5.82 3.73
N VAL A 27 11.24 5.44 2.56
CA VAL A 27 11.22 4.05 2.09
C VAL A 27 12.66 3.53 1.92
N ALA A 28 13.53 4.29 1.25
CA ALA A 28 14.92 3.90 1.04
C ALA A 28 15.66 3.75 2.38
N GLN A 29 15.48 4.71 3.30
CA GLN A 29 16.09 4.68 4.63
C GLN A 29 15.69 3.43 5.43
N ILE A 30 14.40 3.12 5.51
CA ILE A 30 13.88 1.99 6.30
C ILE A 30 14.26 0.66 5.67
N ALA A 31 14.26 0.56 4.33
CA ALA A 31 14.70 -0.63 3.64
C ALA A 31 16.23 -0.82 3.65
N GLY A 32 17.01 0.14 4.17
CA GLY A 32 18.48 0.09 4.12
C GLY A 32 19.03 0.12 2.70
N ALA A 33 18.30 0.73 1.76
CA ALA A 33 18.60 0.71 0.33
C ALA A 33 19.17 2.04 -0.17
N ALA A 34 19.71 2.02 -1.39
CA ALA A 34 20.04 3.24 -2.12
C ALA A 34 18.77 4.07 -2.38
N PRO A 35 18.88 5.38 -2.65
CA PRO A 35 17.76 6.21 -3.07
C PRO A 35 16.99 5.57 -4.23
N LEU A 36 15.65 5.65 -4.19
CA LEU A 36 14.80 5.09 -5.24
C LEU A 36 15.14 5.69 -6.60
N GLN A 37 15.19 4.85 -7.62
CA GLN A 37 15.49 5.26 -8.99
C GLN A 37 14.26 5.78 -9.74
N SER A 38 13.06 5.44 -9.24
CA SER A 38 11.78 5.82 -9.82
C SER A 38 10.85 6.45 -8.78
N LEU A 39 9.74 7.00 -9.25
CA LEU A 39 8.68 7.50 -8.37
C LEU A 39 8.23 6.38 -7.41
N PRO A 40 8.00 6.67 -6.13
CA PRO A 40 7.48 5.65 -5.21
C PRO A 40 6.24 4.97 -5.77
N TYR A 41 6.23 3.64 -5.80
CA TYR A 41 5.14 2.84 -6.37
C TYR A 41 3.78 3.20 -5.77
N LEU A 42 3.79 3.59 -4.49
CA LEU A 42 2.59 3.96 -3.76
C LEU A 42 2.32 5.48 -3.74
N ALA A 43 3.10 6.29 -4.45
CA ALA A 43 2.85 7.73 -4.51
C ALA A 43 1.41 8.09 -4.91
N PRO A 44 0.76 7.40 -5.88
CA PRO A 44 -0.64 7.67 -6.18
C PRO A 44 -1.59 7.45 -4.99
N ALA A 45 -1.26 6.55 -4.06
CA ALA A 45 -2.06 6.34 -2.86
C ALA A 45 -2.00 7.51 -1.86
N LEU A 46 -0.98 8.38 -1.93
CA LEU A 46 -0.92 9.60 -1.13
C LEU A 46 -2.07 10.58 -1.44
N LEU A 47 -2.74 10.43 -2.58
CA LEU A 47 -3.91 11.23 -2.92
C LEU A 47 -5.08 10.99 -1.96
N PHE A 48 -5.14 9.83 -1.30
CA PHE A 48 -6.12 9.58 -0.23
C PHE A 48 -5.91 10.50 0.98
N ALA A 49 -4.72 11.04 1.17
CA ALA A 49 -4.44 12.04 2.21
C ALA A 49 -5.02 13.43 1.89
N ASN A 50 -5.52 13.64 0.67
CA ASN A 50 -6.15 14.90 0.31
C ASN A 50 -7.50 15.01 1.03
N ALA A 51 -7.65 16.07 1.86
CA ALA A 51 -8.88 16.29 2.63
C ALA A 51 -10.12 16.35 1.73
N SER A 52 -10.02 16.99 0.56
CA SER A 52 -11.12 17.05 -0.40
C SER A 52 -11.54 15.68 -0.94
N VAL A 53 -10.62 14.71 -0.95
CA VAL A 53 -10.92 13.32 -1.32
C VAL A 53 -11.59 12.63 -0.13
N GLN A 54 -11.02 12.73 1.06
CA GLN A 54 -11.54 12.08 2.28
C GLN A 54 -12.94 12.56 2.65
N ASP A 55 -13.20 13.87 2.58
CA ASP A 55 -14.51 14.47 2.90
C ASP A 55 -15.64 13.99 1.96
N ARG A 56 -15.29 13.53 0.77
CA ARG A 56 -16.24 13.05 -0.22
C ARG A 56 -16.40 11.55 -0.24
N LEU A 57 -15.45 10.82 0.35
CA LEU A 57 -15.56 9.39 0.51
C LEU A 57 -16.39 9.12 1.78
N ASP A 58 -17.53 8.49 1.60
CA ASP A 58 -18.30 7.93 2.73
C ASP A 58 -17.53 6.72 3.28
N MET A 59 -16.50 7.01 4.11
CA MET A 59 -15.64 5.98 4.69
C MET A 59 -16.42 5.17 5.74
N PRO A 60 -16.28 3.83 5.77
CA PRO A 60 -16.91 3.03 6.81
C PRO A 60 -16.39 3.45 8.18
N HIS A 61 -17.30 3.71 9.10
CA HIS A 61 -16.96 3.97 10.49
C HIS A 61 -16.97 2.68 11.28
N ALA A 62 -15.84 2.36 11.92
CA ALA A 62 -15.76 1.23 12.83
C ALA A 62 -16.55 1.55 14.13
N ALA A 63 -17.42 0.63 14.56
CA ALA A 63 -18.02 0.69 15.88
C ALA A 63 -16.97 0.42 16.98
N ALA A 64 -17.33 0.61 18.24
CA ALA A 64 -16.38 0.47 19.35
C ALA A 64 -15.76 -0.95 19.48
N ASP A 65 -16.47 -1.95 18.96
CA ASP A 65 -16.07 -3.37 18.91
C ASP A 65 -15.53 -3.80 17.55
N GLN A 66 -15.26 -2.85 16.66
CA GLN A 66 -14.79 -3.10 15.30
C GLN A 66 -13.50 -2.34 15.00
N ILE A 67 -12.78 -2.84 14.03
CA ILE A 67 -11.63 -2.17 13.43
C ILE A 67 -11.80 -2.13 11.91
N LEU A 68 -11.39 -1.02 11.31
CA LEU A 68 -11.29 -0.91 9.86
C LEU A 68 -9.90 -1.35 9.41
N VAL A 69 -9.84 -2.39 8.60
CA VAL A 69 -8.59 -2.91 8.05
C VAL A 69 -8.59 -2.81 6.52
N GLN A 70 -7.43 -2.52 5.96
CA GLN A 70 -7.23 -2.60 4.52
C GLN A 70 -6.92 -4.06 4.15
N GLU A 71 -7.73 -4.65 3.27
CA GLU A 71 -7.51 -6.02 2.78
C GLU A 71 -6.76 -6.07 1.45
N TYR A 72 -6.94 -5.04 0.63
CA TYR A 72 -6.43 -5.03 -0.74
C TYR A 72 -6.06 -3.63 -1.20
N GLN A 73 -5.00 -3.55 -2.00
CA GLN A 73 -4.63 -2.37 -2.77
C GLN A 73 -4.22 -2.77 -4.18
N GLY A 74 -4.86 -2.19 -5.18
CA GLY A 74 -4.46 -2.24 -6.58
C GLY A 74 -3.97 -0.89 -7.06
N ILE A 75 -2.95 -0.88 -7.91
CA ILE A 75 -2.45 0.28 -8.63
C ILE A 75 -2.14 -0.16 -10.05
N THR A 76 -2.63 0.56 -11.04
CA THR A 76 -2.27 0.41 -12.44
C THR A 76 -1.81 1.76 -12.97
N CYS A 77 -0.56 1.86 -13.40
CA CYS A 77 0.00 3.05 -14.02
C CYS A 77 -0.26 2.99 -15.52
N LEU A 78 -0.89 4.02 -16.07
CA LEU A 78 -1.21 4.11 -17.50
C LEU A 78 -0.17 4.96 -18.23
N CYS A 79 0.39 5.94 -17.53
CA CYS A 79 1.52 6.74 -18.00
C CYS A 79 2.35 7.23 -16.80
N ALA A 80 3.45 7.93 -17.09
CA ALA A 80 4.28 8.51 -16.05
C ALA A 80 3.51 9.59 -15.27
N VAL A 81 3.51 9.45 -13.94
CA VAL A 81 2.94 10.45 -13.04
C VAL A 81 3.97 11.56 -12.83
N ILE A 82 3.56 12.81 -13.02
CA ILE A 82 4.42 13.99 -12.80
C ILE A 82 4.01 14.63 -11.48
N PRO A 83 4.85 14.63 -10.44
CA PRO A 83 4.56 15.33 -9.20
C PRO A 83 4.35 16.83 -9.43
N GLY A 84 3.36 17.41 -8.77
CA GLY A 84 2.98 18.81 -8.90
C GLY A 84 2.07 19.13 -10.09
N ALA A 85 1.85 18.19 -11.02
CA ALA A 85 0.88 18.37 -12.08
C ALA A 85 -0.55 18.31 -11.54
N ASP A 86 -1.43 19.16 -12.10
CA ASP A 86 -2.85 19.09 -11.75
C ASP A 86 -3.50 17.83 -12.30
N LEU A 87 -4.26 17.18 -11.45
CA LEU A 87 -4.98 15.95 -11.77
C LEU A 87 -6.49 16.12 -11.58
N VAL A 88 -7.22 15.21 -12.17
CA VAL A 88 -8.65 14.99 -11.91
C VAL A 88 -8.81 13.56 -11.44
N ALA A 89 -9.47 13.37 -10.29
CA ALA A 89 -9.86 12.06 -9.82
C ALA A 89 -11.34 11.80 -10.06
N THR A 90 -11.66 10.63 -10.59
CA THR A 90 -13.03 10.10 -10.59
C THR A 90 -13.06 8.93 -9.63
N ALA A 91 -13.92 9.01 -8.62
CA ALA A 91 -14.05 8.01 -7.57
C ALA A 91 -15.40 7.32 -7.66
N SER A 92 -15.43 6.01 -7.45
CA SER A 92 -16.63 5.23 -7.20
C SER A 92 -16.47 4.39 -5.94
N ALA A 93 -17.54 4.22 -5.18
CA ALA A 93 -17.57 3.44 -3.95
C ALA A 93 -18.63 2.35 -4.02
N GLN A 94 -18.30 1.18 -3.47
CA GLN A 94 -19.25 0.08 -3.27
C GLN A 94 -19.26 -0.27 -1.78
N HIS A 95 -20.35 0.12 -1.10
CA HIS A 95 -20.52 -0.16 0.33
C HIS A 95 -21.17 -1.53 0.53
N LYS A 96 -20.70 -2.21 1.57
CA LYS A 96 -21.25 -3.49 2.07
C LYS A 96 -21.35 -3.40 3.57
N ALA A 97 -22.20 -4.22 4.18
CA ALA A 97 -22.28 -4.30 5.64
C ALA A 97 -20.93 -4.61 6.33
N SER A 98 -20.03 -5.28 5.62
CA SER A 98 -18.70 -5.70 6.13
C SER A 98 -17.57 -4.76 5.69
N GLY A 99 -17.82 -3.61 5.06
CA GLY A 99 -16.76 -2.69 4.60
C GLY A 99 -17.10 -1.97 3.30
N ALA A 100 -16.09 -1.50 2.60
CA ALA A 100 -16.25 -0.79 1.34
C ALA A 100 -15.11 -1.09 0.36
N ALA A 101 -15.40 -0.97 -0.93
CA ALA A 101 -14.40 -0.97 -1.98
C ALA A 101 -14.48 0.34 -2.75
N TYR A 102 -13.32 0.93 -3.00
CA TYR A 102 -13.18 2.20 -3.73
C TYR A 102 -12.35 1.97 -4.98
N ARG A 103 -12.77 2.62 -6.05
CA ARG A 103 -12.00 2.72 -7.29
C ARG A 103 -11.78 4.19 -7.61
N PHE A 104 -10.54 4.54 -7.97
CA PHE A 104 -10.18 5.86 -8.43
C PHE A 104 -9.56 5.73 -9.81
N ALA A 105 -10.00 6.60 -10.72
CA ALA A 105 -9.33 6.86 -11.98
C ALA A 105 -8.72 8.25 -11.90
N LEU A 106 -7.41 8.35 -12.12
CA LEU A 106 -6.68 9.60 -12.18
C LEU A 106 -6.41 9.95 -13.62
N ALA A 107 -6.68 11.19 -13.99
CA ALA A 107 -6.42 11.74 -15.31
C ALA A 107 -5.73 13.12 -15.19
N ASP A 108 -5.06 13.55 -16.25
CA ASP A 108 -4.63 14.93 -16.39
C ASP A 108 -5.81 15.87 -16.73
N ARG A 109 -5.54 17.17 -16.90
CA ARG A 109 -6.57 18.16 -17.27
C ARG A 109 -7.19 17.93 -18.64
N ASP A 110 -6.49 17.24 -19.54
CA ASP A 110 -6.94 16.95 -20.90
C ASP A 110 -7.74 15.63 -20.97
N GLY A 111 -7.88 14.93 -19.83
CA GLY A 111 -8.61 13.68 -19.71
C GLY A 111 -7.79 12.42 -20.05
N ASN A 112 -6.47 12.56 -20.24
CA ASN A 112 -5.60 11.40 -20.44
C ASN A 112 -5.45 10.63 -19.12
N GLY A 113 -5.71 9.33 -19.15
CA GLY A 113 -5.59 8.48 -17.97
C GLY A 113 -4.14 8.38 -17.47
N ILE A 114 -3.94 8.62 -16.18
CA ILE A 114 -2.64 8.57 -15.50
C ILE A 114 -2.48 7.27 -14.72
N ALA A 115 -3.45 6.97 -13.85
CA ALA A 115 -3.43 5.78 -13.01
C ALA A 115 -4.83 5.35 -12.59
N GLN A 116 -4.94 4.09 -12.18
CA GLN A 116 -6.14 3.56 -11.51
C GLN A 116 -5.72 2.98 -10.16
N LEU A 117 -6.53 3.24 -9.12
CA LEU A 117 -6.35 2.68 -7.80
C LEU A 117 -7.62 1.94 -7.40
N ASP A 118 -7.45 0.75 -6.85
CA ASP A 118 -8.52 -0.05 -6.26
C ASP A 118 -8.15 -0.34 -4.80
N THR A 119 -9.04 -0.01 -3.87
CA THR A 119 -8.82 -0.23 -2.43
C THR A 119 -10.01 -0.99 -1.87
N ALA A 120 -9.78 -2.02 -1.07
CA ALA A 120 -10.81 -2.68 -0.30
C ALA A 120 -10.52 -2.56 1.19
N LEU A 121 -11.51 -2.08 1.91
CA LEU A 121 -11.52 -1.93 3.36
C LEU A 121 -12.57 -2.87 3.95
N ARG A 122 -12.26 -3.46 5.09
CA ARG A 122 -13.17 -4.35 5.82
C ARG A 122 -13.32 -3.92 7.26
N LEU A 123 -14.56 -3.93 7.73
CA LEU A 123 -14.87 -3.87 9.15
C LEU A 123 -14.70 -5.27 9.76
N PHE A 124 -13.81 -5.36 10.73
CA PHE A 124 -13.45 -6.59 11.38
C PHE A 124 -13.83 -6.50 12.86
N PRO A 125 -14.49 -7.52 13.44
CA PRO A 125 -14.68 -7.57 14.90
C PRO A 125 -13.32 -7.54 15.59
N ALA A 126 -13.18 -6.70 16.62
CA ALA A 126 -11.91 -6.52 17.31
C ALA A 126 -11.38 -7.86 17.88
N ASP A 127 -12.26 -8.67 18.45
CA ASP A 127 -11.91 -9.98 19.03
C ASP A 127 -11.49 -11.02 18.00
N ASP A 128 -11.93 -10.87 16.74
CA ASP A 128 -11.61 -11.82 15.67
C ASP A 128 -10.22 -11.60 15.10
N LEU A 129 -9.60 -10.43 15.30
CA LEU A 129 -8.28 -10.14 14.74
C LEU A 129 -7.21 -11.08 15.28
N ALA A 130 -7.27 -11.40 16.58
CA ALA A 130 -6.38 -12.37 17.23
C ALA A 130 -6.69 -13.82 16.84
N ALA A 131 -7.91 -14.10 16.38
CA ALA A 131 -8.36 -15.44 15.99
C ALA A 131 -8.05 -15.78 14.52
N VAL A 132 -7.64 -14.81 13.70
CA VAL A 132 -7.24 -15.06 12.30
C VAL A 132 -6.05 -15.99 12.27
N LYS A 133 -6.26 -17.17 11.68
CA LYS A 133 -5.17 -18.14 11.50
C LYS A 133 -4.18 -17.60 10.48
N PRO A 134 -2.93 -17.30 10.87
CA PRO A 134 -1.97 -16.70 9.97
C PRO A 134 -1.56 -17.69 8.88
N MET A 135 -1.45 -17.21 7.66
CA MET A 135 -0.75 -17.93 6.59
C MET A 135 0.74 -17.97 6.95
N ARG A 136 1.37 -19.12 6.81
CA ARG A 136 2.82 -19.29 7.01
C ARG A 136 3.46 -19.80 5.74
N LEU A 137 4.60 -19.24 5.41
CA LEU A 137 5.43 -19.65 4.29
C LEU A 137 6.84 -19.96 4.80
N ARG A 138 7.26 -21.18 4.59
CA ARG A 138 8.64 -21.54 4.89
C ARG A 138 9.56 -21.05 3.77
N PRO A 139 10.77 -20.56 4.09
CA PRO A 139 11.72 -20.05 3.12
C PRO A 139 12.01 -21.04 1.97
N ASP A 140 12.06 -22.37 2.26
CA ASP A 140 12.27 -23.42 1.28
C ASP A 140 11.16 -23.52 0.21
N MET A 141 9.97 -22.97 0.48
CA MET A 141 8.87 -22.92 -0.50
C MET A 141 9.02 -21.79 -1.53
N LEU A 142 9.97 -20.88 -1.33
CA LEU A 142 10.15 -19.70 -2.18
C LEU A 142 11.24 -19.88 -3.25
N GLY A 143 11.99 -21.01 -3.20
CA GLY A 143 12.99 -21.35 -4.22
C GLY A 143 14.04 -20.24 -4.39
N ASP A 144 14.28 -19.82 -5.65
CA ASP A 144 15.28 -18.83 -6.03
C ASP A 144 14.78 -17.38 -5.85
N ALA A 145 14.03 -17.08 -4.77
CA ALA A 145 13.61 -15.73 -4.48
C ALA A 145 14.80 -14.85 -4.07
N ASP A 146 14.82 -13.61 -4.56
CA ASP A 146 15.69 -12.55 -4.05
C ASP A 146 15.16 -12.10 -2.68
N TRP A 147 16.02 -12.06 -1.67
CA TRP A 147 15.65 -11.69 -0.31
C TRP A 147 16.24 -10.34 0.08
N SER A 148 15.43 -9.53 0.76
CA SER A 148 15.96 -8.37 1.47
C SER A 148 16.81 -8.80 2.67
N ASP A 149 17.62 -7.88 3.18
CA ASP A 149 18.06 -7.93 4.56
C ASP A 149 16.85 -7.85 5.50
N GLU A 150 17.09 -8.06 6.79
CA GLU A 150 16.06 -7.89 7.80
C GLU A 150 15.70 -6.41 7.95
N ILE A 151 14.41 -6.11 7.86
CA ILE A 151 13.85 -4.77 7.95
C ILE A 151 13.07 -4.66 9.25
N SER A 152 13.21 -3.53 9.94
CA SER A 152 12.39 -3.16 11.09
C SER A 152 11.87 -1.74 10.91
N VAL A 153 10.60 -1.50 11.23
CA VAL A 153 9.96 -0.19 11.12
C VAL A 153 9.74 0.38 12.51
N PRO A 154 10.55 1.35 12.95
CA PRO A 154 10.38 1.98 14.25
C PRO A 154 9.13 2.89 14.24
N GLN A 155 8.54 3.11 15.42
CA GLN A 155 7.37 3.97 15.58
C GLN A 155 7.59 5.36 14.97
N SER A 156 8.78 5.94 15.11
CA SER A 156 9.10 7.26 14.53
C SER A 156 8.99 7.29 13.00
N ALA A 157 9.29 6.18 12.31
CA ALA A 157 9.11 6.07 10.87
C ALA A 157 7.62 5.92 10.51
N ILE A 158 6.85 5.20 11.33
CA ILE A 158 5.39 5.14 11.19
C ILE A 158 4.80 6.54 11.33
N ASP A 159 5.16 7.30 12.37
CA ASP A 159 4.68 8.66 12.60
C ASP A 159 5.00 9.58 11.41
N THR A 160 6.21 9.47 10.85
CA THR A 160 6.60 10.20 9.64
C THR A 160 5.71 9.81 8.44
N TYR A 161 5.48 8.50 8.24
CA TYR A 161 4.60 8.02 7.18
C TYR A 161 3.16 8.54 7.36
N LEU A 162 2.62 8.52 8.57
CA LEU A 162 1.26 9.02 8.85
C LEU A 162 1.14 10.52 8.52
N ALA A 163 2.16 11.32 8.84
CA ALA A 163 2.20 12.73 8.47
C ALA A 163 2.23 12.94 6.94
N LEU A 164 2.93 12.06 6.21
CA LEU A 164 3.00 12.10 4.74
C LEU A 164 1.72 11.58 4.09
N SER A 165 1.16 10.48 4.58
CA SER A 165 0.01 9.82 3.98
C SER A 165 -1.33 10.42 4.41
N GLY A 166 -1.38 11.14 5.54
CA GLY A 166 -2.63 11.60 6.16
C GLY A 166 -3.50 10.45 6.71
N ASP A 167 -2.93 9.26 6.89
CA ASP A 167 -3.64 8.14 7.49
C ASP A 167 -3.90 8.42 8.98
N GLY A 168 -5.16 8.66 9.32
CA GLY A 168 -5.60 8.98 10.67
C GLY A 168 -6.04 7.77 11.50
N ASN A 169 -5.82 6.53 11.04
CA ASN A 169 -6.25 5.34 11.77
C ASN A 169 -5.42 5.18 13.06
N PRO A 170 -6.04 5.27 14.25
CA PRO A 170 -5.31 5.29 15.51
C PRO A 170 -4.58 3.98 15.83
N ILE A 171 -4.87 2.88 15.15
CA ILE A 171 -4.13 1.62 15.32
C ILE A 171 -2.64 1.75 15.00
N HIS A 172 -2.27 2.76 14.21
CA HIS A 172 -0.89 3.00 13.79
C HIS A 172 -0.10 3.91 14.74
N SER A 173 -0.79 4.65 15.64
CA SER A 173 -0.16 5.66 16.51
C SER A 173 -0.49 5.53 17.99
N ASP A 174 -1.61 4.87 18.35
CA ASP A 174 -2.06 4.75 19.74
C ASP A 174 -1.86 3.32 20.26
N ALA A 175 -0.89 3.16 21.17
CA ALA A 175 -0.59 1.88 21.80
C ALA A 175 -1.78 1.32 22.62
N ARG A 176 -2.70 2.17 23.12
CA ARG A 176 -3.88 1.72 23.85
C ARG A 176 -4.90 1.08 22.90
N GLN A 177 -5.07 1.68 21.73
CA GLN A 177 -5.91 1.12 20.68
C GLN A 177 -5.36 -0.22 20.18
N ALA A 178 -4.05 -0.29 19.95
CA ALA A 178 -3.38 -1.54 19.57
C ALA A 178 -3.57 -2.62 20.65
N ALA A 179 -3.35 -2.28 21.93
CA ALA A 179 -3.53 -3.21 23.06
C ALA A 179 -4.98 -3.68 23.21
N ALA A 180 -5.97 -2.81 22.96
CA ALA A 180 -7.39 -3.20 23.01
C ALA A 180 -7.74 -4.24 21.94
N LEU A 181 -6.94 -4.36 20.89
CA LEU A 181 -7.06 -5.37 19.83
C LEU A 181 -6.15 -6.59 20.04
N GLY A 182 -5.54 -6.72 21.22
CA GLY A 182 -4.62 -7.81 21.54
C GLY A 182 -3.26 -7.71 20.86
N LEU A 183 -2.88 -6.55 20.35
CA LEU A 183 -1.59 -6.31 19.69
C LEU A 183 -0.55 -5.77 20.68
N ALA A 184 0.71 -6.14 20.48
CA ALA A 184 1.80 -5.77 21.39
C ALA A 184 2.23 -4.30 21.26
N ALA A 185 2.03 -3.69 20.10
CA ALA A 185 2.40 -2.31 19.78
C ALA A 185 1.54 -1.81 18.60
N PRO A 186 1.58 -0.51 18.26
CA PRO A 186 0.96 0.01 17.05
C PRO A 186 1.41 -0.74 15.80
N VAL A 187 0.54 -0.80 14.81
CA VAL A 187 0.75 -1.59 13.58
C VAL A 187 1.38 -0.73 12.50
N VAL A 188 2.33 -1.30 11.76
CA VAL A 188 2.86 -0.69 10.54
C VAL A 188 1.74 -0.57 9.50
N PRO A 189 1.47 0.61 8.91
CA PRO A 189 0.49 0.76 7.85
C PRO A 189 0.78 -0.19 6.68
N GLY A 190 -0.26 -0.87 6.17
CA GLY A 190 -0.07 -1.88 5.12
C GLY A 190 0.58 -1.31 3.86
N LEU A 191 0.20 -0.10 3.45
CA LEU A 191 0.81 0.57 2.30
C LEU A 191 2.29 0.90 2.55
N PHE A 192 2.64 1.29 3.77
CA PHE A 192 4.04 1.53 4.11
C PHE A 192 4.85 0.22 4.09
N LEU A 193 4.28 -0.87 4.63
CA LEU A 193 4.91 -2.20 4.57
C LEU A 193 5.23 -2.63 3.14
N ILE A 194 4.28 -2.52 2.21
CA ILE A 194 4.48 -2.96 0.81
C ILE A 194 5.32 -1.97 0.00
N SER A 195 5.49 -0.72 0.44
CA SER A 195 6.40 0.23 -0.24
C SER A 195 7.86 -0.24 -0.18
N MET A 196 8.24 -1.03 0.83
CA MET A 196 9.58 -1.62 0.97
C MET A 196 9.90 -2.66 -0.13
N ILE A 197 8.92 -3.07 -0.93
CA ILE A 197 9.14 -3.98 -2.08
C ILE A 197 9.89 -3.26 -3.20
N GLN A 198 9.67 -1.96 -3.38
CA GLN A 198 10.25 -1.20 -4.49
C GLN A 198 11.79 -1.23 -4.52
N PRO A 199 12.53 -0.95 -3.45
CA PRO A 199 13.99 -1.01 -3.47
C PRO A 199 14.53 -2.36 -3.92
N ILE A 200 13.87 -3.45 -3.56
CA ILE A 200 14.27 -4.81 -3.92
C ILE A 200 13.97 -5.06 -5.40
N CYS A 201 12.82 -4.58 -5.90
CA CYS A 201 12.51 -4.64 -7.32
C CYS A 201 13.53 -3.87 -8.16
N GLU A 202 13.90 -2.65 -7.74
CA GLU A 202 14.86 -1.81 -8.45
C GLU A 202 16.29 -2.40 -8.42
N ALA A 203 16.66 -3.10 -7.35
CA ALA A 203 17.92 -3.83 -7.27
C ALA A 203 17.94 -5.06 -8.20
N ALA A 204 16.83 -5.82 -8.26
CA ALA A 204 16.71 -7.01 -9.11
C ALA A 204 16.54 -6.67 -10.59
N LEU A 205 15.86 -5.56 -10.91
CA LEU A 205 15.52 -5.10 -12.27
C LEU A 205 15.76 -3.59 -12.40
N PRO A 206 17.02 -3.14 -12.48
CA PRO A 206 17.33 -1.71 -12.58
C PRO A 206 16.71 -1.05 -13.81
N GLY A 207 16.27 0.21 -13.65
CA GLY A 207 15.71 1.01 -14.74
C GLY A 207 14.25 0.67 -15.09
N THR A 208 13.60 -0.22 -14.35
CA THR A 208 12.19 -0.53 -14.57
C THR A 208 11.27 0.40 -13.79
N ALA A 209 10.08 0.63 -14.34
CA ALA A 209 9.00 1.38 -13.70
C ALA A 209 7.79 0.47 -13.42
N LEU A 210 6.99 0.84 -12.41
CA LEU A 210 5.76 0.10 -12.09
C LEU A 210 4.73 0.27 -13.21
N ALA A 211 4.25 -0.85 -13.75
CA ALA A 211 3.08 -0.88 -14.60
C ALA A 211 1.80 -1.24 -13.80
N SER A 212 1.90 -2.22 -12.89
CA SER A 212 0.80 -2.53 -11.98
C SER A 212 1.28 -3.21 -10.70
N LEU A 213 0.51 -3.02 -9.62
CA LEU A 213 0.68 -3.68 -8.34
C LEU A 213 -0.69 -4.14 -7.83
N LYS A 214 -0.75 -5.34 -7.27
CA LYS A 214 -1.92 -5.87 -6.55
C LYS A 214 -1.46 -6.50 -5.26
N ALA A 215 -1.74 -5.85 -4.14
CA ALA A 215 -1.35 -6.31 -2.82
C ALA A 215 -2.55 -6.79 -2.00
N ARG A 216 -2.35 -7.81 -1.20
CA ARG A 216 -3.27 -8.32 -0.17
C ARG A 216 -2.57 -8.31 1.16
N PHE A 217 -3.24 -7.78 2.18
CA PHE A 217 -2.76 -7.72 3.55
C PHE A 217 -3.35 -8.89 4.33
N LEU A 218 -2.52 -9.68 5.00
CA LEU A 218 -2.90 -10.98 5.56
C LEU A 218 -2.71 -11.05 7.08
N ALA A 219 -1.75 -10.30 7.62
CA ALA A 219 -1.48 -10.24 9.06
C ALA A 219 -0.88 -8.89 9.45
N PRO A 220 -1.15 -8.38 10.65
CA PRO A 220 -0.53 -7.16 11.15
C PRO A 220 0.96 -7.40 11.46
N LEU A 221 1.76 -6.36 11.23
CA LEU A 221 3.14 -6.23 11.72
C LEU A 221 3.16 -5.10 12.74
N CYS A 222 3.54 -5.36 13.98
CA CYS A 222 3.71 -4.30 14.96
C CYS A 222 5.03 -3.53 14.75
N ALA A 223 5.07 -2.28 15.22
CA ALA A 223 6.29 -1.49 15.24
C ALA A 223 7.44 -2.27 15.87
N ASP A 224 8.66 -2.03 15.38
CA ASP A 224 9.91 -2.65 15.82
C ASP A 224 10.01 -4.17 15.61
N GLN A 225 8.98 -4.82 15.08
CA GLN A 225 9.09 -6.22 14.68
C GLN A 225 9.85 -6.37 13.36
N ALA A 226 10.72 -7.37 13.32
CA ALA A 226 11.50 -7.66 12.14
C ALA A 226 10.69 -8.46 11.11
N PHE A 227 10.95 -8.17 9.83
CA PHE A 227 10.43 -8.89 8.69
C PHE A 227 11.43 -8.88 7.54
N ARG A 228 11.19 -9.69 6.53
CA ARG A 228 11.97 -9.74 5.29
C ARG A 228 11.02 -9.76 4.10
N ILE A 229 11.52 -9.31 2.96
CA ILE A 229 10.81 -9.41 1.69
C ILE A 229 11.50 -10.45 0.82
N ALA A 230 10.70 -11.37 0.30
CA ALA A 230 11.11 -12.32 -0.72
C ALA A 230 10.49 -11.91 -2.05
N LEU A 231 11.30 -11.73 -3.09
CA LEU A 231 10.89 -11.36 -4.43
C LEU A 231 11.12 -12.52 -5.39
N GLN A 232 10.08 -13.00 -6.03
CA GLN A 232 10.15 -14.03 -7.05
C GLN A 232 9.90 -13.44 -8.44
N GLN A 233 10.76 -13.72 -9.39
CA GLN A 233 10.50 -13.45 -10.80
C GLN A 233 9.60 -14.55 -11.37
N ARG A 234 8.49 -14.15 -12.01
CA ARG A 234 7.47 -15.06 -12.55
C ARG A 234 7.42 -15.03 -14.08
N GLY A 235 8.50 -14.61 -14.71
CA GLY A 235 8.62 -14.48 -16.16
C GLY A 235 8.06 -13.17 -16.69
N ARG A 236 7.53 -13.16 -17.93
CA ARG A 236 6.98 -11.97 -18.59
C ARG A 236 5.48 -12.08 -18.78
N ALA A 237 4.79 -10.94 -18.87
CA ALA A 237 3.38 -10.90 -19.21
C ALA A 237 3.20 -11.15 -20.70
N ALA A 238 2.22 -11.98 -21.06
CA ALA A 238 1.95 -12.34 -22.45
C ALA A 238 1.66 -11.08 -23.30
N GLY A 239 2.36 -10.92 -24.42
CA GLY A 239 2.16 -9.83 -25.37
C GLY A 239 2.72 -8.46 -24.92
N THR A 240 3.51 -8.42 -23.86
CA THR A 240 4.17 -7.20 -23.36
C THR A 240 5.61 -7.50 -22.96
N ASP A 241 6.41 -6.43 -22.78
CA ASP A 241 7.76 -6.53 -22.19
C ASP A 241 7.77 -6.46 -20.65
N HIS A 242 6.59 -6.52 -20.02
CA HIS A 242 6.48 -6.41 -18.57
C HIS A 242 7.00 -7.68 -17.89
N HIS A 243 7.91 -7.50 -16.93
CA HIS A 243 8.31 -8.56 -16.00
C HIS A 243 7.21 -8.76 -14.95
N LYS A 244 6.84 -10.02 -14.71
CA LYS A 244 5.95 -10.41 -13.63
C LYS A 244 6.75 -10.78 -12.40
N LEU A 245 6.41 -10.15 -11.29
CA LEU A 245 7.05 -10.38 -10.00
C LEU A 245 5.98 -10.75 -8.97
N ARG A 246 6.36 -11.53 -7.99
CA ARG A 246 5.57 -11.75 -6.78
C ARG A 246 6.45 -11.53 -5.56
N ALA A 247 6.02 -10.64 -4.69
CA ALA A 247 6.69 -10.34 -3.45
C ALA A 247 5.86 -10.83 -2.25
N TYR A 248 6.57 -11.26 -1.21
CA TYR A 248 6.02 -11.66 0.07
C TYR A 248 6.72 -10.86 1.16
N ALA A 249 5.96 -10.16 2.01
CA ALA A 249 6.47 -9.66 3.27
C ALA A 249 6.26 -10.74 4.33
N ILE A 250 7.33 -11.18 5.00
CA ILE A 250 7.32 -12.33 5.90
C ILE A 250 7.95 -11.92 7.22
N GLY A 251 7.18 -12.06 8.32
CA GLY A 251 7.67 -11.82 9.67
C GLY A 251 8.71 -12.87 10.11
N SER A 252 9.44 -12.57 11.17
CA SER A 252 10.46 -13.46 11.74
C SER A 252 9.93 -14.82 12.24
N ASP A 253 8.62 -14.94 12.37
CA ASP A 253 7.90 -16.18 12.74
C ASP A 253 7.27 -16.89 11.54
N ASP A 254 7.74 -16.63 10.32
CA ASP A 254 7.26 -17.16 9.04
C ASP A 254 5.80 -16.77 8.68
N ARG A 255 5.18 -15.86 9.42
CA ARG A 255 3.87 -15.32 9.03
C ARG A 255 3.98 -14.50 7.77
N VAL A 256 3.10 -14.74 6.82
CA VAL A 256 2.95 -13.88 5.64
C VAL A 256 2.12 -12.66 6.04
N LEU A 257 2.75 -11.50 6.00
CA LEU A 257 2.15 -10.22 6.35
C LEU A 257 1.39 -9.63 5.16
N ALA A 258 2.01 -9.70 3.98
CA ALA A 258 1.41 -9.26 2.72
C ALA A 258 1.95 -10.06 1.54
N ILE A 259 1.15 -10.12 0.48
CA ILE A 259 1.54 -10.66 -0.83
C ILE A 259 1.26 -9.58 -1.87
N ALA A 260 2.22 -9.30 -2.73
CA ALA A 260 2.06 -8.38 -3.85
C ALA A 260 2.42 -9.05 -5.17
N ASP A 261 1.52 -8.96 -6.15
CA ASP A 261 1.79 -9.28 -7.56
C ASP A 261 2.10 -7.96 -8.29
N LEU A 262 3.24 -7.89 -8.96
CA LEU A 262 3.68 -6.69 -9.67
C LEU A 262 3.93 -7.00 -11.14
N GLN A 263 3.73 -5.99 -11.97
CA GLN A 263 4.29 -5.92 -13.31
C GLN A 263 5.13 -4.65 -13.39
N VAL A 264 6.36 -4.80 -13.86
CA VAL A 264 7.28 -3.69 -14.09
C VAL A 264 7.74 -3.72 -15.56
N GLN A 265 7.95 -2.54 -16.11
CA GLN A 265 8.37 -2.35 -17.50
C GLN A 265 9.71 -1.61 -17.57
N SER A 266 10.51 -1.93 -18.57
CA SER A 266 11.79 -1.26 -18.88
C SER A 266 11.57 0.08 -19.57
#